data_573df79493f8307794089453448dcf9c
#
_entry.id   573df79493f8307794089453448dcf9c
#
_cell.length_a   1.000
_cell.length_b   1.000
_cell.length_c   1.000
_cell.angle_alpha   90.00
_cell.angle_beta   90.00
_cell.angle_gamma   90.00
#
_symmetry.space_group_name_H-M   'P 1'
#
loop_
_entity.id
_entity.type
_entity.pdbx_description
1 polymer ?
#
loop_
_entity_poly.entity_id
_entity_poly.type
_entity_poly.pdbx_seq_one_letter_code
_entity_poly.pdbx_strand_id
1 'polypeptide(L)'
;LFDRILVFIARHAGAVPERLIRGMFLVAADVAWLFRVGGVRQLERNLRRVLRARQRRVAGTSPSAAWLHLHVRMMSHRGMRSYFTYFSEAMTVGGRSDECLLARVRGEGPGLEQLIEQTRKQSGSAPLALGHQGNWDYAGYWAHHAVAPVTTVAERLSNEHLLKTFIDIRQSLGINILLTGRHGLIGQLEQQLGKPHVLVPLLADRDLSRHGEFVHAFDSMIRVARGPATLALDTGLPLYVVNMYRERLDRNRRKLTHTPYGYVCWISEPIDVAAYRGLPREEAIRAISQAWVDVWSEGIERHPQDWHMLQPIFLEDLDFSRLSDIPDDVRRLIEARAR
;
A
#
# COMPACT_ATOMS: atom_id res chain seq x y z
N LEU A 1 -21.82 11.82 7.25
CA LEU A 1 -21.85 12.90 6.25
C LEU A 1 -20.79 12.69 5.17
N PHE A 2 -19.53 12.44 5.55
CA PHE A 2 -18.41 12.24 4.63
C PHE A 2 -18.68 11.10 3.63
N ASP A 3 -19.12 9.94 4.09
CA ASP A 3 -19.44 8.78 3.24
C ASP A 3 -20.52 9.08 2.19
N ARG A 4 -21.57 9.84 2.58
CA ARG A 4 -22.63 10.25 1.65
C ARG A 4 -22.09 11.20 0.57
N ILE A 5 -21.16 12.07 0.93
CA ILE A 5 -20.49 12.98 -0.02
C ILE A 5 -19.65 12.16 -1.01
N LEU A 6 -18.86 11.19 -0.54
CA LEU A 6 -18.06 10.32 -1.40
C LEU A 6 -18.93 9.54 -2.39
N VAL A 7 -20.01 8.90 -1.91
CA VAL A 7 -20.96 8.17 -2.79
C VAL A 7 -21.61 9.09 -3.79
N PHE A 8 -22.01 10.31 -3.40
CA PHE A 8 -22.57 11.30 -4.31
C PHE A 8 -21.58 11.71 -5.39
N ILE A 9 -20.32 12.01 -5.00
CA ILE A 9 -19.25 12.37 -5.94
C ILE A 9 -19.01 11.21 -6.91
N ALA A 10 -18.87 9.96 -6.42
CA ALA A 10 -18.64 8.80 -7.27
C ALA A 10 -19.74 8.62 -8.34
N ARG A 11 -20.99 8.85 -7.97
CA ARG A 11 -22.14 8.73 -8.91
C ARG A 11 -22.21 9.84 -9.95
N HIS A 12 -21.69 11.02 -9.64
CA HIS A 12 -21.79 12.22 -10.49
C HIS A 12 -20.44 12.67 -11.06
N ALA A 13 -19.37 11.93 -10.77
CA ALA A 13 -17.99 12.30 -11.13
C ALA A 13 -17.78 12.43 -12.66
N GLY A 14 -18.54 11.71 -13.47
CA GLY A 14 -18.50 11.84 -14.93
C GLY A 14 -19.00 13.18 -15.47
N ALA A 15 -19.83 13.90 -14.71
CA ALA A 15 -20.41 15.19 -15.10
C ALA A 15 -19.56 16.40 -14.64
N VAL A 16 -18.62 16.21 -13.71
CA VAL A 16 -17.81 17.29 -13.14
C VAL A 16 -16.35 17.17 -13.61
N PRO A 17 -15.73 18.27 -14.09
CA PRO A 17 -14.33 18.24 -14.48
C PRO A 17 -13.42 17.78 -13.32
N GLU A 18 -12.55 16.80 -13.60
CA GLU A 18 -11.63 16.23 -12.60
C GLU A 18 -10.82 17.28 -11.83
N ARG A 19 -10.42 18.36 -12.53
CA ARG A 19 -9.65 19.44 -11.92
C ARG A 19 -10.38 20.13 -10.77
N LEU A 20 -11.72 20.25 -10.89
CA LEU A 20 -12.54 20.85 -9.82
C LEU A 20 -12.64 19.88 -8.63
N ILE A 21 -12.95 18.60 -8.89
CA ILE A 21 -13.01 17.58 -7.85
C ILE A 21 -11.66 17.50 -7.12
N ARG A 22 -10.56 17.41 -7.85
CA ARG A 22 -9.22 17.39 -7.28
C ARG A 22 -8.94 18.66 -6.45
N GLY A 23 -9.31 19.84 -6.95
CA GLY A 23 -9.19 21.11 -6.24
C GLY A 23 -9.90 21.09 -4.89
N MET A 24 -11.15 20.61 -4.85
CA MET A 24 -11.93 20.46 -3.62
C MET A 24 -11.28 19.50 -2.64
N PHE A 25 -10.79 18.34 -3.10
CA PHE A 25 -10.09 17.38 -2.26
C PHE A 25 -8.77 17.93 -1.72
N LEU A 26 -8.03 18.72 -2.51
CA LEU A 26 -6.79 19.36 -2.04
C LEU A 26 -7.07 20.44 -0.97
N VAL A 27 -8.12 21.22 -1.12
CA VAL A 27 -8.55 22.16 -0.07
C VAL A 27 -8.96 21.42 1.19
N ALA A 28 -9.73 20.33 1.05
CA ALA A 28 -10.09 19.48 2.19
C ALA A 28 -8.86 18.86 2.88
N ALA A 29 -7.84 18.46 2.11
CA ALA A 29 -6.57 17.96 2.65
C ALA A 29 -5.83 19.03 3.44
N ASP A 30 -5.76 20.27 2.92
CA ASP A 30 -5.10 21.40 3.58
C ASP A 30 -5.80 21.77 4.89
N VAL A 31 -7.15 21.79 4.88
CA VAL A 31 -7.97 22.04 6.09
C VAL A 31 -7.76 20.92 7.11
N ALA A 32 -7.85 19.63 6.68
CA ALA A 32 -7.64 18.51 7.58
C ALA A 32 -6.24 18.52 8.21
N TRP A 33 -5.21 18.84 7.43
CA TRP A 33 -3.84 18.96 7.92
C TRP A 33 -3.66 20.15 8.89
N LEU A 34 -4.25 21.32 8.58
CA LEU A 34 -4.16 22.52 9.41
C LEU A 34 -4.76 22.27 10.80
N PHE A 35 -5.95 21.69 10.86
CA PHE A 35 -6.64 21.38 12.10
C PHE A 35 -6.23 20.03 12.72
N ARG A 36 -5.29 19.30 12.10
CA ARG A 36 -4.80 17.99 12.58
C ARG A 36 -5.89 16.97 12.87
N VAL A 37 -6.93 16.94 12.04
CA VAL A 37 -8.04 15.98 12.15
C VAL A 37 -7.74 14.69 11.37
N GLY A 38 -8.48 13.61 11.66
CA GLY A 38 -8.50 12.39 10.85
C GLY A 38 -7.13 11.70 10.69
N GLY A 39 -6.41 11.41 11.75
CA GLY A 39 -5.18 10.62 11.67
C GLY A 39 -3.91 11.41 11.29
N VAL A 40 -4.00 12.72 11.04
CA VAL A 40 -2.82 13.58 10.72
C VAL A 40 -1.72 13.45 11.76
N ARG A 41 -2.08 13.43 13.06
CA ARG A 41 -1.12 13.27 14.16
C ARG A 41 -0.40 11.92 14.10
N GLN A 42 -1.12 10.86 13.70
CA GLN A 42 -0.51 9.54 13.52
C GLN A 42 0.39 9.51 12.30
N LEU A 43 -0.01 10.10 11.18
CA LEU A 43 0.85 10.28 10.03
C LEU A 43 2.17 11.01 10.39
N GLU A 44 2.08 12.09 11.19
CA GLU A 44 3.26 12.83 11.68
C GLU A 44 4.17 11.94 12.56
N ARG A 45 3.60 11.07 13.41
CA ARG A 45 4.38 10.10 14.22
C ARG A 45 5.08 9.09 13.33
N ASN A 46 4.37 8.50 12.38
CA ASN A 46 4.93 7.53 11.45
C ASN A 46 6.05 8.15 10.61
N LEU A 47 5.81 9.30 9.99
CA LEU A 47 6.80 10.02 9.19
C LEU A 47 8.02 10.46 10.01
N ARG A 48 7.85 10.78 11.29
CA ARG A 48 8.96 11.13 12.19
C ARG A 48 9.96 9.97 12.31
N ARG A 49 9.48 8.73 12.43
CA ARG A 49 10.34 7.53 12.50
C ARG A 49 11.04 7.28 11.16
N VAL A 50 10.29 7.32 10.06
CA VAL A 50 10.82 7.16 8.70
C VAL A 50 11.93 8.18 8.41
N LEU A 51 11.67 9.46 8.64
CA LEU A 51 12.64 10.53 8.35
C LEU A 51 13.87 10.45 9.27
N ARG A 52 13.70 10.02 10.52
CA ARG A 52 14.82 9.83 11.44
C ARG A 52 15.71 8.67 10.98
N ALA A 53 15.13 7.51 10.66
CA ALA A 53 15.85 6.35 10.16
C ALA A 53 16.59 6.66 8.85
N ARG A 54 15.89 7.27 7.90
CA ARG A 54 16.48 7.73 6.64
C ARG A 54 17.71 8.63 6.87
N GLN A 55 17.58 9.64 7.74
CA GLN A 55 18.67 10.58 8.01
C GLN A 55 19.88 9.87 8.65
N ARG A 56 19.65 8.95 9.57
CA ARG A 56 20.73 8.14 10.18
C ARG A 56 21.44 7.30 9.11
N ARG A 57 20.67 6.65 8.24
CA ARG A 57 21.24 5.81 7.19
C ARG A 57 22.04 6.60 6.16
N VAL A 58 21.54 7.77 5.72
CA VAL A 58 22.17 8.57 4.67
C VAL A 58 23.31 9.43 5.20
N ALA A 59 23.13 10.09 6.34
CA ALA A 59 24.11 11.04 6.88
C ALA A 59 24.94 10.48 8.04
N GLY A 60 24.68 9.26 8.52
CA GLY A 60 25.38 8.67 9.67
C GLY A 60 25.08 9.33 11.02
N THR A 61 24.19 10.33 11.05
CA THR A 61 23.89 11.12 12.25
C THR A 61 22.39 11.26 12.47
N SER A 62 22.01 11.44 13.74
CA SER A 62 20.62 11.75 14.09
C SER A 62 20.29 13.19 13.68
N PRO A 63 19.10 13.44 13.09
CA PRO A 63 18.70 14.80 12.74
C PRO A 63 18.46 15.65 14.00
N SER A 64 18.69 16.96 13.89
CA SER A 64 18.29 17.89 14.94
C SER A 64 16.77 17.91 15.12
N ALA A 65 16.30 18.24 16.32
CA ALA A 65 14.87 18.32 16.63
C ALA A 65 14.14 19.32 15.73
N ALA A 66 14.75 20.47 15.43
CA ALA A 66 14.20 21.51 14.58
C ALA A 66 14.07 21.03 13.13
N TRP A 67 15.12 20.40 12.57
CA TRP A 67 15.09 19.82 11.24
C TRP A 67 13.98 18.77 11.12
N LEU A 68 13.93 17.85 12.08
CA LEU A 68 12.94 16.78 12.07
C LEU A 68 11.51 17.33 12.18
N HIS A 69 11.28 18.33 13.04
CA HIS A 69 9.97 18.97 13.17
C HIS A 69 9.52 19.59 11.84
N LEU A 70 10.38 20.40 11.21
CA LEU A 70 10.08 21.05 9.94
C LEU A 70 9.78 20.03 8.82
N HIS A 71 10.64 19.02 8.67
CA HIS A 71 10.48 18.02 7.60
C HIS A 71 9.25 17.13 7.82
N VAL A 72 8.93 16.76 9.06
CA VAL A 72 7.70 16.03 9.38
C VAL A 72 6.47 16.87 9.01
N ARG A 73 6.44 18.16 9.33
CA ARG A 73 5.33 19.07 8.98
C ARG A 73 5.18 19.18 7.46
N MET A 74 6.28 19.36 6.74
CA MET A 74 6.26 19.48 5.29
C MET A 74 5.82 18.14 4.64
N MET A 75 6.35 17.00 5.10
CA MET A 75 6.01 15.70 4.53
C MET A 75 4.58 15.28 4.89
N SER A 76 4.09 15.54 6.09
CA SER A 76 2.70 15.25 6.46
C SER A 76 1.70 16.07 5.66
N HIS A 77 1.99 17.35 5.37
CA HIS A 77 1.17 18.16 4.46
C HIS A 77 1.11 17.56 3.05
N ARG A 78 2.27 17.21 2.49
CA ARG A 78 2.34 16.54 1.18
C ARG A 78 1.63 15.18 1.21
N GLY A 79 1.78 14.42 2.29
CA GLY A 79 1.13 13.13 2.50
C GLY A 79 -0.39 13.23 2.53
N MET A 80 -0.93 14.22 3.24
CA MET A 80 -2.38 14.46 3.24
C MET A 80 -2.90 14.83 1.85
N ARG A 81 -2.18 15.67 1.11
CA ARG A 81 -2.55 16.02 -0.28
C ARG A 81 -2.43 14.80 -1.21
N SER A 82 -1.44 13.93 -1.03
CA SER A 82 -1.33 12.65 -1.75
C SER A 82 -2.52 11.74 -1.45
N TYR A 83 -2.85 11.55 -0.17
CA TYR A 83 -3.97 10.73 0.28
C TYR A 83 -5.32 11.21 -0.26
N PHE A 84 -5.60 12.51 -0.20
CA PHE A 84 -6.84 13.06 -0.74
C PHE A 84 -6.88 13.06 -2.27
N THR A 85 -5.72 13.16 -2.92
CA THR A 85 -5.61 12.99 -4.38
C THR A 85 -6.02 11.57 -4.78
N TYR A 86 -5.56 10.54 -4.06
CA TYR A 86 -6.00 9.17 -4.27
C TYR A 86 -7.53 9.04 -4.24
N PHE A 87 -8.21 9.60 -3.23
CA PHE A 87 -9.68 9.55 -3.18
C PHE A 87 -10.33 10.28 -4.35
N SER A 88 -9.83 11.46 -4.72
CA SER A 88 -10.36 12.19 -5.87
C SER A 88 -10.25 11.40 -7.17
N GLU A 89 -9.14 10.68 -7.36
CA GLU A 89 -8.87 9.84 -8.52
C GLU A 89 -9.73 8.57 -8.51
N ALA A 90 -9.83 7.89 -7.37
CA ALA A 90 -10.68 6.72 -7.21
C ALA A 90 -12.16 7.04 -7.50
N MET A 91 -12.65 8.19 -7.04
CA MET A 91 -14.04 8.61 -7.30
C MET A 91 -14.29 9.01 -8.76
N THR A 92 -13.27 9.40 -9.51
CA THR A 92 -13.43 9.89 -10.90
C THR A 92 -12.99 8.89 -11.96
N VAL A 93 -12.52 7.72 -11.58
CA VAL A 93 -11.95 6.72 -12.50
C VAL A 93 -12.94 6.26 -13.57
N GLY A 94 -14.20 6.02 -13.22
CA GLY A 94 -15.23 5.53 -14.14
C GLY A 94 -15.58 6.48 -15.30
N GLY A 95 -15.11 7.73 -15.27
CA GLY A 95 -15.26 8.71 -16.36
C GLY A 95 -14.02 8.84 -17.25
N ARG A 96 -13.04 7.91 -17.15
CA ARG A 96 -11.77 7.97 -17.89
C ARG A 96 -11.70 6.91 -18.98
N SER A 97 -11.04 7.26 -20.09
CA SER A 97 -10.68 6.26 -21.10
C SER A 97 -9.51 5.41 -20.64
N ASP A 98 -9.43 4.19 -21.16
CA ASP A 98 -8.32 3.27 -20.91
C ASP A 98 -6.98 3.90 -21.26
N GLU A 99 -6.89 4.61 -22.38
CA GLU A 99 -5.70 5.34 -22.78
C GLU A 99 -5.26 6.38 -21.73
N CYS A 100 -6.20 7.12 -21.16
CA CYS A 100 -5.95 8.09 -20.10
C CYS A 100 -5.44 7.40 -18.83
N LEU A 101 -6.04 6.28 -18.42
CA LEU A 101 -5.66 5.54 -17.20
C LEU A 101 -4.28 4.89 -17.37
N LEU A 102 -4.03 4.21 -18.50
CA LEU A 102 -2.73 3.58 -18.78
C LEU A 102 -1.61 4.61 -18.91
N ALA A 103 -1.90 5.80 -19.47
CA ALA A 103 -0.91 6.87 -19.52
C ALA A 103 -0.57 7.48 -18.14
N ARG A 104 -1.34 7.19 -17.08
CA ARG A 104 -1.07 7.66 -15.72
C ARG A 104 -0.07 6.79 -14.94
N VAL A 105 0.10 5.53 -15.35
CA VAL A 105 0.98 4.59 -14.65
C VAL A 105 2.01 4.03 -15.60
N ARG A 106 3.20 3.80 -15.10
CA ARG A 106 4.21 2.98 -15.77
C ARG A 106 4.84 2.01 -14.78
N GLY A 107 5.22 0.86 -15.29
CA GLY A 107 6.03 -0.10 -14.55
C GLY A 107 7.51 0.27 -14.59
N GLU A 108 8.21 -0.04 -13.51
CA GLU A 108 9.67 0.09 -13.37
C GLU A 108 10.17 -0.91 -12.34
N GLY A 109 11.47 -1.10 -12.29
CA GLY A 109 12.12 -1.93 -11.28
C GLY A 109 12.76 -3.20 -11.81
N PRO A 110 13.68 -3.78 -11.05
CA PRO A 110 14.52 -4.87 -11.54
C PRO A 110 13.74 -6.18 -11.80
N GLY A 111 12.63 -6.40 -11.09
CA GLY A 111 11.81 -7.62 -11.24
C GLY A 111 10.70 -7.53 -12.27
N LEU A 112 10.48 -6.35 -12.90
CA LEU A 112 9.35 -6.16 -13.80
C LEU A 112 9.37 -7.12 -14.99
N GLU A 113 10.52 -7.23 -15.68
CA GLU A 113 10.65 -8.12 -16.84
C GLU A 113 10.48 -9.59 -16.44
N GLN A 114 11.04 -9.99 -15.30
CA GLN A 114 10.91 -11.34 -14.78
C GLN A 114 9.45 -11.65 -14.40
N LEU A 115 8.72 -10.72 -13.79
CA LEU A 115 7.30 -10.89 -13.47
C LEU A 115 6.45 -11.04 -14.74
N ILE A 116 6.73 -10.24 -15.78
CA ILE A 116 6.05 -10.35 -17.09
C ILE A 116 6.37 -11.70 -17.76
N GLU A 117 7.63 -12.11 -17.74
CA GLU A 117 8.05 -13.42 -18.27
C GLU A 117 7.31 -14.56 -17.57
N GLN A 118 7.35 -14.58 -16.23
CA GLN A 118 6.69 -15.59 -15.41
C GLN A 118 5.19 -15.67 -15.70
N THR A 119 4.51 -14.52 -15.78
CA THR A 119 3.05 -14.50 -15.90
C THR A 119 2.58 -14.67 -17.34
N ARG A 120 3.14 -13.95 -18.31
CA ARG A 120 2.64 -13.95 -19.68
C ARG A 120 3.15 -15.10 -20.52
N LYS A 121 4.44 -15.43 -20.41
CA LYS A 121 5.04 -16.47 -21.26
C LYS A 121 4.98 -17.86 -20.62
N GLN A 122 5.14 -17.92 -19.29
CA GLN A 122 5.12 -19.21 -18.57
C GLN A 122 3.75 -19.52 -17.96
N SER A 123 2.76 -18.64 -18.14
CA SER A 123 1.41 -18.77 -17.56
C SER A 123 1.42 -18.94 -16.03
N GLY A 124 2.48 -18.49 -15.36
CA GLY A 124 2.60 -18.55 -13.91
C GLY A 124 1.77 -17.48 -13.23
N SER A 125 1.69 -17.55 -11.92
CA SER A 125 1.02 -16.56 -11.06
C SER A 125 1.99 -16.07 -10.01
N ALA A 126 1.71 -14.92 -9.39
CA ALA A 126 2.58 -14.35 -8.37
C ALA A 126 1.81 -13.67 -7.25
N PRO A 127 2.16 -13.95 -5.97
CA PRO A 127 1.80 -13.09 -4.85
C PRO A 127 2.67 -11.83 -4.85
N LEU A 128 2.08 -10.68 -4.47
CA LEU A 128 2.81 -9.42 -4.34
C LEU A 128 2.49 -8.76 -3.00
N ALA A 129 3.52 -8.24 -2.32
CA ALA A 129 3.38 -7.44 -1.11
C ALA A 129 3.52 -5.95 -1.44
N LEU A 130 2.61 -5.11 -0.95
CA LEU A 130 2.69 -3.66 -1.11
C LEU A 130 2.10 -2.94 0.10
N GLY A 131 2.39 -1.64 0.19
CA GLY A 131 1.82 -0.75 1.20
C GLY A 131 0.76 0.17 0.63
N HIS A 132 0.09 0.90 1.52
CA HIS A 132 -0.86 1.95 1.17
C HIS A 132 -0.10 3.18 0.61
N GLN A 133 0.37 3.07 -0.64
CA GLN A 133 1.21 4.08 -1.30
C GLN A 133 0.60 4.54 -2.62
N GLY A 134 0.71 5.82 -2.92
CA GLY A 134 0.31 6.38 -4.21
C GLY A 134 -1.15 6.10 -4.57
N ASN A 135 -1.39 5.49 -5.73
CA ASN A 135 -2.71 5.07 -6.17
C ASN A 135 -2.70 3.58 -6.57
N TRP A 136 -2.91 2.71 -5.60
CA TRP A 136 -2.91 1.24 -5.80
C TRP A 136 -4.05 0.74 -6.70
N ASP A 137 -5.17 1.46 -6.83
CA ASP A 137 -6.24 1.09 -7.77
C ASP A 137 -5.77 1.29 -9.21
N TYR A 138 -5.03 2.39 -9.49
CA TYR A 138 -4.39 2.59 -10.78
C TYR A 138 -3.26 1.60 -11.05
N ALA A 139 -2.49 1.21 -10.02
CA ALA A 139 -1.49 0.15 -10.16
C ALA A 139 -2.14 -1.19 -10.54
N GLY A 140 -3.24 -1.54 -9.87
CA GLY A 140 -4.01 -2.76 -10.18
C GLY A 140 -4.57 -2.74 -11.61
N TYR A 141 -5.11 -1.61 -12.04
CA TYR A 141 -5.58 -1.42 -13.41
C TYR A 141 -4.45 -1.59 -14.44
N TRP A 142 -3.32 -0.90 -14.21
CA TRP A 142 -2.15 -1.04 -15.08
C TRP A 142 -1.63 -2.48 -15.11
N ALA A 143 -1.50 -3.12 -13.95
CA ALA A 143 -1.00 -4.50 -13.85
C ALA A 143 -1.94 -5.48 -14.56
N HIS A 144 -3.26 -5.29 -14.47
CA HIS A 144 -4.26 -6.08 -15.19
C HIS A 144 -4.02 -6.07 -16.71
N HIS A 145 -3.68 -4.92 -17.28
CA HIS A 145 -3.46 -4.75 -18.72
C HIS A 145 -2.03 -5.08 -19.15
N ALA A 146 -1.04 -4.70 -18.35
CA ALA A 146 0.37 -4.79 -18.72
C ALA A 146 1.02 -6.10 -18.30
N VAL A 147 0.53 -6.77 -17.26
CA VAL A 147 1.15 -7.97 -16.68
C VAL A 147 0.20 -9.16 -16.71
N ALA A 148 -0.80 -9.22 -15.81
CA ALA A 148 -1.77 -10.29 -15.70
C ALA A 148 -3.02 -9.87 -14.93
N PRO A 149 -4.15 -10.61 -15.03
CA PRO A 149 -5.35 -10.38 -14.24
C PRO A 149 -5.06 -10.30 -12.74
N VAL A 150 -5.69 -9.33 -12.09
CA VAL A 150 -5.46 -9.00 -10.67
C VAL A 150 -6.60 -9.51 -9.81
N THR A 151 -6.27 -10.25 -8.76
CA THR A 151 -7.18 -10.58 -7.65
C THR A 151 -6.59 -10.06 -6.35
N THR A 152 -7.34 -9.27 -5.59
CA THR A 152 -6.87 -8.69 -4.33
C THR A 152 -7.92 -8.78 -3.23
N VAL A 153 -7.57 -8.30 -2.04
CA VAL A 153 -8.43 -8.31 -0.86
C VAL A 153 -8.82 -6.88 -0.51
N ALA A 154 -10.10 -6.69 -0.17
CA ALA A 154 -10.57 -5.44 0.44
C ALA A 154 -11.11 -5.68 1.84
N GLU A 155 -10.87 -4.70 2.72
CA GLU A 155 -11.46 -4.67 4.05
C GLU A 155 -12.98 -4.52 3.95
N ARG A 156 -13.71 -5.30 4.74
CA ARG A 156 -15.15 -5.16 4.86
C ARG A 156 -15.48 -3.91 5.69
N LEU A 157 -15.87 -2.85 5.02
CA LEU A 157 -16.26 -1.60 5.66
C LEU A 157 -17.62 -1.76 6.36
N SER A 158 -17.82 -1.07 7.48
CA SER A 158 -19.09 -1.04 8.21
C SER A 158 -20.21 -0.36 7.41
N ASN A 159 -19.87 0.58 6.53
CA ASN A 159 -20.81 1.22 5.62
C ASN A 159 -20.91 0.42 4.31
N GLU A 160 -21.98 -0.37 4.17
CA GLU A 160 -22.19 -1.25 3.01
C GLU A 160 -22.34 -0.50 1.68
N HIS A 161 -22.91 0.72 1.68
CA HIS A 161 -23.04 1.52 0.46
C HIS A 161 -21.67 2.00 -0.03
N LEU A 162 -20.82 2.42 0.89
CA LEU A 162 -19.45 2.83 0.55
C LEU A 162 -18.61 1.64 0.10
N LEU A 163 -18.72 0.51 0.80
CA LEU A 163 -18.08 -0.76 0.41
C LEU A 163 -18.48 -1.16 -1.00
N LYS A 164 -19.79 -1.19 -1.29
CA LYS A 164 -20.29 -1.52 -2.63
C LYS A 164 -19.73 -0.57 -3.69
N THR A 165 -19.74 0.73 -3.43
CA THR A 165 -19.19 1.73 -4.35
C THR A 165 -17.72 1.45 -4.68
N PHE A 166 -16.88 1.15 -3.69
CA PHE A 166 -15.48 0.82 -3.93
C PHE A 166 -15.29 -0.52 -4.65
N ILE A 167 -16.12 -1.52 -4.36
CA ILE A 167 -16.08 -2.79 -5.09
C ILE A 167 -16.46 -2.57 -6.55
N ASP A 168 -17.56 -1.87 -6.82
CA ASP A 168 -18.04 -1.58 -8.18
C ASP A 168 -16.96 -0.83 -8.99
N ILE A 169 -16.29 0.16 -8.38
CA ILE A 169 -15.18 0.90 -8.99
C ILE A 169 -14.05 -0.06 -9.37
N ARG A 170 -13.58 -0.91 -8.45
CA ARG A 170 -12.46 -1.82 -8.70
C ARG A 170 -12.80 -2.90 -9.72
N GLN A 171 -14.02 -3.41 -9.67
CA GLN A 171 -14.50 -4.37 -10.67
C GLN A 171 -14.57 -3.75 -12.07
N SER A 172 -14.96 -2.47 -12.19
CA SER A 172 -14.93 -1.77 -13.46
C SER A 172 -13.51 -1.56 -14.01
N LEU A 173 -12.50 -1.62 -13.14
CA LEU A 173 -11.08 -1.63 -13.50
C LEU A 173 -10.54 -3.04 -13.83
N GLY A 174 -11.38 -4.07 -13.86
CA GLY A 174 -10.98 -5.46 -14.11
C GLY A 174 -10.32 -6.13 -12.90
N ILE A 175 -10.39 -5.52 -11.70
CA ILE A 175 -9.79 -6.06 -10.48
C ILE A 175 -10.80 -6.96 -9.76
N ASN A 176 -10.45 -8.23 -9.57
CA ASN A 176 -11.26 -9.15 -8.77
C ASN A 176 -11.02 -8.91 -7.27
N ILE A 177 -12.12 -8.78 -6.48
CA ILE A 177 -12.05 -8.45 -5.06
C ILE A 177 -12.60 -9.58 -4.21
N LEU A 178 -11.78 -10.06 -3.27
CA LEU A 178 -12.20 -10.90 -2.15
C LEU A 178 -12.35 -10.03 -0.89
N LEU A 179 -13.36 -10.30 -0.06
CA LEU A 179 -13.58 -9.51 1.15
C LEU A 179 -12.97 -10.18 2.38
N THR A 180 -12.36 -9.37 3.27
CA THR A 180 -11.93 -9.83 4.60
C THR A 180 -13.14 -10.28 5.46
N GLY A 181 -12.86 -11.04 6.53
CA GLY A 181 -13.88 -11.51 7.48
C GLY A 181 -14.62 -12.76 7.03
N ARG A 182 -14.25 -13.37 5.91
CA ARG A 182 -14.71 -14.71 5.52
C ARG A 182 -13.72 -15.77 5.96
N HIS A 183 -14.21 -16.88 6.49
CA HIS A 183 -13.38 -18.07 6.75
C HIS A 183 -12.74 -18.58 5.45
N GLY A 184 -11.49 -19.04 5.52
CA GLY A 184 -10.81 -19.63 4.38
C GLY A 184 -10.34 -18.64 3.32
N LEU A 185 -10.16 -17.35 3.65
CA LEU A 185 -9.68 -16.33 2.70
C LEU A 185 -8.31 -16.69 2.11
N ILE A 186 -7.37 -17.16 2.92
CA ILE A 186 -6.04 -17.62 2.45
C ILE A 186 -6.20 -18.74 1.43
N GLY A 187 -6.99 -19.79 1.73
CA GLY A 187 -7.24 -20.89 0.77
C GLY A 187 -7.90 -20.42 -0.53
N GLN A 188 -8.77 -19.41 -0.48
CA GLN A 188 -9.33 -18.82 -1.71
C GLN A 188 -8.25 -18.09 -2.53
N LEU A 189 -7.32 -17.39 -1.89
CA LEU A 189 -6.19 -16.73 -2.57
C LEU A 189 -5.20 -17.75 -3.14
N GLU A 190 -4.94 -18.85 -2.43
CA GLU A 190 -4.14 -19.98 -2.92
C GLU A 190 -4.77 -20.59 -4.17
N GLN A 191 -6.09 -20.81 -4.15
CA GLN A 191 -6.82 -21.27 -5.34
C GLN A 191 -6.71 -20.30 -6.52
N GLN A 192 -6.68 -18.99 -6.28
CA GLN A 192 -6.42 -18.02 -7.35
C GLN A 192 -4.99 -18.13 -7.87
N LEU A 193 -3.99 -18.25 -6.99
CA LEU A 193 -2.59 -18.44 -7.37
C LEU A 193 -2.32 -19.80 -8.08
N GLY A 194 -3.17 -20.79 -7.84
CA GLY A 194 -3.14 -22.07 -8.57
C GLY A 194 -3.70 -21.98 -10.00
N LYS A 195 -4.37 -20.90 -10.37
CA LYS A 195 -4.79 -20.65 -11.75
C LYS A 195 -3.62 -20.06 -12.55
N PRO A 196 -3.57 -20.32 -13.85
CA PRO A 196 -2.56 -19.69 -14.70
C PRO A 196 -2.81 -18.18 -14.81
N HIS A 197 -1.72 -17.43 -14.91
CA HIS A 197 -1.75 -16.03 -15.32
C HIS A 197 -2.55 -15.12 -14.36
N VAL A 198 -2.24 -15.15 -13.03
CA VAL A 198 -2.93 -14.34 -12.02
C VAL A 198 -1.92 -13.63 -11.11
N LEU A 199 -2.19 -12.36 -10.81
CA LEU A 199 -1.49 -11.60 -9.77
C LEU A 199 -2.37 -11.49 -8.53
N VAL A 200 -1.76 -11.68 -7.36
CA VAL A 200 -2.41 -11.50 -6.06
C VAL A 200 -1.64 -10.45 -5.24
N PRO A 201 -1.85 -9.15 -5.53
CA PRO A 201 -1.29 -8.07 -4.71
C PRO A 201 -2.07 -7.90 -3.42
N LEU A 202 -1.37 -7.78 -2.28
CA LEU A 202 -1.96 -7.55 -0.97
C LEU A 202 -1.35 -6.30 -0.31
N LEU A 203 -2.21 -5.36 0.10
CA LEU A 203 -1.84 -4.24 0.97
C LEU A 203 -1.54 -4.81 2.36
N ALA A 204 -0.26 -4.91 2.72
CA ALA A 204 0.20 -5.66 3.87
C ALA A 204 0.96 -4.84 4.92
N ASP A 205 1.20 -3.56 4.68
CA ASP A 205 1.91 -2.65 5.58
C ASP A 205 1.16 -2.32 6.88
N ARG A 206 -0.05 -2.87 7.04
CA ARG A 206 -0.88 -2.79 8.22
C ARG A 206 -1.61 -4.13 8.43
N ASP A 207 -1.60 -4.65 9.63
CA ASP A 207 -2.45 -5.79 9.97
C ASP A 207 -3.71 -5.35 10.70
N LEU A 208 -4.85 -5.86 10.22
CA LEU A 208 -6.17 -5.66 10.80
C LEU A 208 -6.64 -6.88 11.61
N SER A 209 -5.91 -7.98 11.50
CA SER A 209 -6.21 -9.23 12.20
C SER A 209 -5.61 -9.24 13.61
N ARG A 210 -5.81 -10.34 14.31
CA ARG A 210 -5.15 -10.59 15.59
C ARG A 210 -3.77 -11.26 15.45
N HIS A 211 -3.41 -11.68 14.24
CA HIS A 211 -2.28 -12.59 13.96
C HIS A 211 -1.24 -11.98 12.98
N GLY A 212 -0.98 -10.67 13.05
CA GLY A 212 0.03 -10.02 12.24
C GLY A 212 1.46 -10.33 12.70
N GLU A 213 2.44 -10.14 11.81
CA GLU A 213 3.85 -10.33 12.10
C GLU A 213 4.51 -9.05 12.61
N PHE A 214 5.39 -9.20 13.60
CA PHE A 214 6.27 -8.13 14.06
C PHE A 214 7.62 -8.23 13.35
N VAL A 215 7.98 -7.15 12.66
CA VAL A 215 9.20 -7.05 11.84
C VAL A 215 9.89 -5.71 12.06
N HIS A 216 11.19 -5.66 11.79
CA HIS A 216 11.96 -4.43 11.91
C HIS A 216 11.79 -3.53 10.70
N ALA A 217 11.54 -2.24 10.92
CA ALA A 217 11.57 -1.19 9.91
C ALA A 217 11.82 0.17 10.55
N PHE A 218 12.54 1.06 9.88
CA PHE A 218 12.73 2.46 10.29
C PHE A 218 13.34 2.62 11.71
N ASP A 219 14.36 1.84 12.03
CA ASP A 219 15.00 1.75 13.36
C ASP A 219 14.00 1.40 14.49
N SER A 220 12.88 0.77 14.18
CA SER A 220 11.85 0.36 15.14
C SER A 220 11.25 -0.97 14.72
N MET A 221 10.19 -1.37 15.38
CA MET A 221 9.42 -2.56 15.05
C MET A 221 8.01 -2.14 14.60
N ILE A 222 7.54 -2.73 13.51
CA ILE A 222 6.20 -2.52 12.98
C ILE A 222 5.43 -3.84 12.96
N ARG A 223 4.09 -3.73 12.88
CA ARG A 223 3.22 -4.89 12.74
C ARG A 223 2.56 -4.88 11.37
N VAL A 224 2.80 -5.93 10.60
CA VAL A 224 2.36 -6.09 9.21
C VAL A 224 1.45 -7.31 9.04
N ALA A 225 0.67 -7.34 7.96
CA ALA A 225 -0.15 -8.50 7.64
C ALA A 225 0.73 -9.65 7.12
N ARG A 226 0.49 -10.85 7.62
CA ARG A 226 1.26 -12.06 7.26
C ARG A 226 0.85 -12.67 5.91
N GLY A 227 -0.26 -12.21 5.32
CA GLY A 227 -0.85 -12.78 4.11
C GLY A 227 0.12 -13.01 2.95
N PRO A 228 0.91 -12.02 2.50
CA PRO A 228 1.85 -12.20 1.39
C PRO A 228 2.88 -13.29 1.66
N ALA A 229 3.48 -13.31 2.87
CA ALA A 229 4.47 -14.31 3.25
C ALA A 229 3.86 -15.72 3.35
N THR A 230 2.65 -15.82 3.92
CA THR A 230 1.91 -17.07 4.00
C THR A 230 1.62 -17.64 2.61
N LEU A 231 1.07 -16.82 1.71
CA LEU A 231 0.76 -17.25 0.34
C LEU A 231 2.02 -17.70 -0.41
N ALA A 232 3.09 -16.93 -0.31
CA ALA A 232 4.34 -17.27 -0.98
C ALA A 232 4.94 -18.59 -0.46
N LEU A 233 4.94 -18.78 0.86
CA LEU A 233 5.43 -20.03 1.47
C LEU A 233 4.58 -21.25 1.07
N ASP A 234 3.25 -21.13 1.19
CA ASP A 234 2.33 -22.26 0.96
C ASP A 234 2.24 -22.66 -0.50
N THR A 235 2.29 -21.68 -1.41
CA THR A 235 2.28 -21.97 -2.86
C THR A 235 3.67 -22.27 -3.43
N GLY A 236 4.73 -21.89 -2.70
CA GLY A 236 6.11 -21.97 -3.19
C GLY A 236 6.45 -21.02 -4.32
N LEU A 237 5.57 -20.04 -4.59
CA LEU A 237 5.78 -19.00 -5.61
C LEU A 237 6.68 -17.88 -5.07
N PRO A 238 7.54 -17.28 -5.90
CA PRO A 238 8.35 -16.14 -5.51
C PRO A 238 7.47 -14.94 -5.15
N LEU A 239 7.85 -14.19 -4.10
CA LEU A 239 7.14 -13.01 -3.64
C LEU A 239 7.78 -11.75 -4.24
N TYR A 240 6.98 -10.92 -4.92
CA TYR A 240 7.43 -9.62 -5.39
C TYR A 240 6.98 -8.51 -4.45
N VAL A 241 7.79 -7.47 -4.31
CA VAL A 241 7.46 -6.28 -3.54
C VAL A 241 7.16 -5.13 -4.48
N VAL A 242 6.05 -4.44 -4.22
CA VAL A 242 5.65 -3.28 -5.02
C VAL A 242 5.74 -2.02 -4.18
N ASN A 243 6.47 -1.03 -4.69
CA ASN A 243 6.46 0.34 -4.20
C ASN A 243 5.81 1.24 -5.23
N MET A 244 4.86 2.07 -4.77
CA MET A 244 4.16 2.98 -5.66
C MET A 244 4.37 4.43 -5.24
N TYR A 245 4.80 5.27 -6.16
CA TYR A 245 5.05 6.68 -5.88
C TYR A 245 4.66 7.58 -7.05
N ARG A 246 4.42 8.83 -6.75
CA ARG A 246 4.00 9.84 -7.72
C ARG A 246 5.18 10.38 -8.50
N GLU A 247 5.01 10.52 -9.82
CA GLU A 247 5.98 11.15 -10.73
C GLU A 247 5.38 12.36 -11.46
N ARG A 248 6.25 13.19 -12.05
CA ARG A 248 5.82 14.20 -13.02
C ARG A 248 5.78 13.59 -14.40
N LEU A 249 4.63 13.69 -15.05
CA LEU A 249 4.45 13.20 -16.41
C LEU A 249 5.19 14.06 -17.43
N ASP A 250 5.70 13.42 -18.47
CA ASP A 250 6.20 14.08 -19.66
C ASP A 250 5.09 14.81 -20.44
N ARG A 251 5.46 15.55 -21.49
CA ARG A 251 4.53 16.36 -22.25
C ARG A 251 3.42 15.54 -22.92
N ASN A 252 3.74 14.37 -23.44
CA ASN A 252 2.79 13.54 -24.19
C ASN A 252 1.76 12.91 -23.24
N ARG A 253 2.24 12.30 -22.16
CA ARG A 253 1.37 11.73 -21.12
C ARG A 253 0.47 12.80 -20.47
N ARG A 254 0.99 14.03 -20.26
CA ARG A 254 0.14 15.14 -19.76
C ARG A 254 -0.98 15.53 -20.69
N LYS A 255 -0.78 15.48 -22.01
CA LYS A 255 -1.84 15.75 -22.98
C LYS A 255 -2.95 14.71 -22.90
N LEU A 256 -2.59 13.43 -22.78
CA LEU A 256 -3.55 12.32 -22.67
C LEU A 256 -4.30 12.32 -21.33
N THR A 257 -3.59 12.58 -20.26
CA THR A 257 -4.13 12.45 -18.90
C THR A 257 -4.76 13.71 -18.33
N HIS A 258 -4.54 14.86 -18.97
CA HIS A 258 -4.95 16.19 -18.50
C HIS A 258 -4.49 16.52 -17.07
N THR A 259 -3.43 15.85 -16.58
CA THR A 259 -2.83 16.05 -15.26
C THR A 259 -1.30 16.10 -15.36
N PRO A 260 -0.61 16.90 -14.50
CA PRO A 260 0.85 16.95 -14.52
C PRO A 260 1.51 15.76 -13.80
N TYR A 261 0.73 14.91 -13.13
CA TYR A 261 1.24 13.82 -12.29
C TYR A 261 0.65 12.47 -12.71
N GLY A 262 1.46 11.46 -12.61
CA GLY A 262 1.12 10.05 -12.70
C GLY A 262 1.87 9.26 -11.64
N TYR A 263 1.99 7.96 -11.85
CA TYR A 263 2.55 7.05 -10.86
C TYR A 263 3.55 6.10 -11.50
N VAL A 264 4.55 5.72 -10.72
CA VAL A 264 5.45 4.61 -11.00
C VAL A 264 5.02 3.44 -10.12
N CYS A 265 4.83 2.29 -10.74
CA CYS A 265 4.66 1.00 -10.08
C CYS A 265 6.03 0.30 -10.15
N TRP A 266 6.81 0.42 -9.07
CA TRP A 266 8.15 -0.17 -8.99
C TRP A 266 8.05 -1.58 -8.42
N ILE A 267 8.68 -2.55 -9.11
CA ILE A 267 8.62 -3.98 -8.79
C ILE A 267 10.03 -4.47 -8.45
N SER A 268 10.18 -5.08 -7.28
CA SER A 268 11.46 -5.65 -6.82
C SER A 268 11.85 -6.88 -7.62
N GLU A 269 13.11 -7.28 -7.49
CA GLU A 269 13.47 -8.68 -7.72
C GLU A 269 12.61 -9.60 -6.84
N PRO A 270 12.33 -10.82 -7.29
CA PRO A 270 11.56 -11.78 -6.52
C PRO A 270 12.33 -12.24 -5.27
N ILE A 271 11.62 -12.34 -4.16
CA ILE A 271 12.12 -13.02 -2.97
C ILE A 271 11.92 -14.52 -3.19
N ASP A 272 13.02 -15.26 -3.25
CA ASP A 272 13.00 -16.72 -3.35
C ASP A 272 12.61 -17.34 -2.01
N VAL A 273 11.38 -17.86 -1.93
CA VAL A 273 10.86 -18.50 -0.72
C VAL A 273 11.41 -19.90 -0.47
N ALA A 274 12.07 -20.51 -1.44
CA ALA A 274 12.70 -21.82 -1.27
C ALA A 274 13.79 -21.80 -0.18
N ALA A 275 14.48 -20.67 -0.03
CA ALA A 275 15.47 -20.46 1.01
C ALA A 275 14.93 -20.59 2.46
N TYR A 276 13.62 -20.44 2.65
CA TYR A 276 12.98 -20.45 3.98
C TYR A 276 12.25 -21.77 4.29
N ARG A 277 12.17 -22.73 3.34
CA ARG A 277 11.43 -23.99 3.49
C ARG A 277 11.99 -24.91 4.59
N GLY A 278 13.25 -24.73 4.96
CA GLY A 278 13.89 -25.50 6.04
C GLY A 278 13.54 -25.01 7.46
N LEU A 279 12.90 -23.86 7.58
CA LEU A 279 12.52 -23.30 8.88
C LEU A 279 11.15 -23.82 9.34
N PRO A 280 10.88 -23.84 10.65
CA PRO A 280 9.53 -23.98 11.17
C PRO A 280 8.59 -22.94 10.51
N ARG A 281 7.33 -23.33 10.22
CA ARG A 281 6.40 -22.51 9.45
C ARG A 281 6.28 -21.06 9.94
N GLU A 282 6.13 -20.85 11.23
CA GLU A 282 5.96 -19.50 11.81
C GLU A 282 7.24 -18.67 11.67
N GLU A 283 8.41 -19.29 11.79
CA GLU A 283 9.70 -18.63 11.56
C GLU A 283 9.91 -18.28 10.10
N ALA A 284 9.52 -19.18 9.17
CA ALA A 284 9.57 -18.93 7.74
C ALA A 284 8.68 -17.74 7.34
N ILE A 285 7.43 -17.68 7.84
CA ILE A 285 6.51 -16.58 7.57
C ILE A 285 7.09 -15.26 8.10
N ARG A 286 7.66 -15.25 9.31
CA ARG A 286 8.29 -14.06 9.88
C ARG A 286 9.51 -13.62 9.07
N ALA A 287 10.38 -14.56 8.67
CA ALA A 287 11.57 -14.26 7.89
C ALA A 287 11.22 -13.70 6.49
N ILE A 288 10.23 -14.29 5.81
CA ILE A 288 9.73 -13.78 4.53
C ILE A 288 9.07 -12.41 4.73
N SER A 289 8.34 -12.21 5.84
CA SER A 289 7.75 -10.91 6.17
C SER A 289 8.82 -9.86 6.40
N GLN A 290 9.92 -10.18 7.06
CA GLN A 290 11.05 -9.28 7.21
C GLN A 290 11.68 -8.96 5.85
N ALA A 291 11.91 -9.97 5.01
CA ALA A 291 12.54 -9.78 3.71
C ALA A 291 11.74 -8.82 2.79
N TRP A 292 10.42 -8.96 2.73
CA TRP A 292 9.63 -8.03 1.92
C TRP A 292 9.55 -6.62 2.55
N VAL A 293 9.53 -6.51 3.87
CA VAL A 293 9.52 -5.22 4.56
C VAL A 293 10.83 -4.47 4.38
N ASP A 294 11.96 -5.16 4.34
CA ASP A 294 13.27 -4.55 4.07
C ASP A 294 13.27 -3.82 2.71
N VAL A 295 12.79 -4.50 1.66
CA VAL A 295 12.68 -3.92 0.32
C VAL A 295 11.62 -2.79 0.26
N TRP A 296 10.45 -3.03 0.86
CA TRP A 296 9.36 -2.05 0.87
C TRP A 296 9.72 -0.78 1.61
N SER A 297 10.39 -0.89 2.76
CA SER A 297 10.75 0.25 3.60
C SER A 297 11.71 1.22 2.92
N GLU A 298 12.59 0.73 2.05
CA GLU A 298 13.45 1.60 1.23
C GLU A 298 12.64 2.51 0.29
N GLY A 299 11.58 1.98 -0.31
CA GLY A 299 10.67 2.76 -1.16
C GLY A 299 9.95 3.85 -0.36
N ILE A 300 9.50 3.51 0.87
CA ILE A 300 8.90 4.48 1.79
C ILE A 300 9.89 5.60 2.15
N GLU A 301 11.14 5.28 2.45
CA GLU A 301 12.14 6.28 2.76
C GLU A 301 12.47 7.21 1.58
N ARG A 302 12.40 6.70 0.35
CA ARG A 302 12.58 7.52 -0.86
C ARG A 302 11.39 8.44 -1.13
N HIS A 303 10.16 7.96 -0.88
CA HIS A 303 8.90 8.65 -1.22
C HIS A 303 7.93 8.71 -0.04
N PRO A 304 8.33 9.23 1.15
CA PRO A 304 7.52 9.18 2.37
C PRO A 304 6.19 9.94 2.26
N GLN A 305 6.10 10.94 1.38
CA GLN A 305 4.88 11.71 1.12
C GLN A 305 3.81 10.92 0.36
N ASP A 306 4.15 9.80 -0.25
CA ASP A 306 3.20 8.95 -0.97
C ASP A 306 2.71 7.75 -0.14
N TRP A 307 3.18 7.63 1.10
CA TRP A 307 2.72 6.61 2.05
C TRP A 307 1.55 7.12 2.88
N HIS A 308 0.38 6.51 2.70
CA HIS A 308 -0.90 6.93 3.27
C HIS A 308 -1.19 6.25 4.61
N MET A 309 -0.21 6.16 5.49
CA MET A 309 -0.35 5.48 6.78
C MET A 309 -0.78 6.44 7.89
N LEU A 310 -2.09 6.63 8.02
CA LEU A 310 -2.74 7.46 9.05
C LEU A 310 -3.11 6.64 10.31
N GLN A 311 -2.67 5.40 10.38
CA GLN A 311 -2.98 4.43 11.44
C GLN A 311 -1.71 4.07 12.23
N PRO A 312 -1.83 3.63 13.50
CA PRO A 312 -0.70 3.10 14.25
C PRO A 312 -0.26 1.74 13.67
N ILE A 313 1.02 1.62 13.37
CA ILE A 313 1.65 0.36 12.95
C ILE A 313 2.94 0.06 13.73
N PHE A 314 3.53 1.11 14.31
CA PHE A 314 4.74 0.97 15.12
C PHE A 314 4.43 0.44 16.52
N LEU A 315 5.30 -0.41 17.03
CA LEU A 315 5.16 -1.06 18.35
C LEU A 315 4.75 -0.09 19.46
N GLU A 316 5.33 1.13 19.44
CA GLU A 316 5.09 2.16 20.46
C GLU A 316 3.70 2.79 20.41
N ASP A 317 2.99 2.63 19.31
CA ASP A 317 1.66 3.25 19.08
C ASP A 317 0.53 2.21 19.10
N LEU A 318 0.86 0.90 19.24
CA LEU A 318 -0.15 -0.18 19.19
C LEU A 318 -0.89 -0.33 20.52
N ASP A 319 -2.16 -0.66 20.42
CA ASP A 319 -2.99 -1.10 21.54
C ASP A 319 -2.88 -2.62 21.70
N PHE A 320 -2.02 -3.05 22.63
CA PHE A 320 -1.74 -4.47 22.87
C PHE A 320 -2.93 -5.26 23.43
N SER A 321 -3.94 -4.58 23.99
CA SER A 321 -5.14 -5.25 24.50
C SER A 321 -5.96 -5.92 23.38
N ARG A 322 -5.74 -5.51 22.16
CA ARG A 322 -6.44 -6.03 20.96
C ARG A 322 -5.63 -7.09 20.20
N LEU A 323 -4.43 -7.38 20.65
CA LEU A 323 -3.54 -8.31 19.97
C LEU A 323 -3.55 -9.67 20.67
N SER A 324 -3.56 -10.74 19.90
CA SER A 324 -3.26 -12.10 20.36
C SER A 324 -1.89 -12.52 19.83
N ASP A 325 -1.30 -13.53 20.48
CA ASP A 325 -0.09 -14.20 20.02
C ASP A 325 1.13 -13.26 19.85
N ILE A 326 1.32 -12.35 20.84
CA ILE A 326 2.51 -11.49 20.87
C ILE A 326 3.71 -12.39 21.19
N PRO A 327 4.74 -12.45 20.31
CA PRO A 327 5.95 -13.22 20.55
C PRO A 327 6.67 -12.80 21.84
N ASP A 328 7.33 -13.73 22.53
CA ASP A 328 7.97 -13.47 23.82
C ASP A 328 9.10 -12.43 23.74
N ASP A 329 9.83 -12.39 22.64
CA ASP A 329 10.85 -11.37 22.38
C ASP A 329 10.23 -9.97 22.26
N VAL A 330 9.10 -9.85 21.58
CA VAL A 330 8.34 -8.59 21.46
C VAL A 330 7.74 -8.20 22.83
N ARG A 331 7.19 -9.16 23.57
CA ARG A 331 6.65 -8.94 24.92
C ARG A 331 7.72 -8.37 25.87
N ARG A 332 8.91 -8.96 25.85
CA ARG A 332 10.06 -8.46 26.64
C ARG A 332 10.45 -7.02 26.26
N LEU A 333 10.39 -6.68 24.97
CA LEU A 333 10.65 -5.31 24.51
C LEU A 333 9.60 -4.30 25.01
N ILE A 334 8.32 -4.70 25.05
CA ILE A 334 7.24 -3.89 25.59
C ILE A 334 7.45 -3.65 27.10
N GLU A 335 7.72 -4.71 27.85
CA GLU A 335 7.95 -4.65 29.31
C GLU A 335 9.18 -3.81 29.66
N ALA A 336 10.28 -3.94 28.91
CA ALA A 336 11.48 -3.16 29.11
C ALA A 336 11.27 -1.64 28.87
N ARG A 337 10.33 -1.28 28.03
CA ARG A 337 9.98 0.13 27.76
C ARG A 337 8.97 0.73 28.74
N ALA A 338 8.23 -0.12 29.45
CA ALA A 338 7.25 0.31 30.46
C ALA A 338 7.89 0.61 31.83
N ARG A 339 9.14 0.22 32.03
CA ARG A 339 9.99 0.53 33.19
C ARG A 339 10.78 1.80 32.94
#